data_bbe2e4e2ab0b30a3c2ce5a9638b13faa
#
_entry.id   bbe2e4e2ab0b30a3c2ce5a9638b13faa
#
_cell.length_a   1.000
_cell.length_b   1.000
_cell.length_c   1.000
_cell.angle_alpha   90.00
_cell.angle_beta   90.00
_cell.angle_gamma   90.00
#
_symmetry.space_group_name_H-M   'P 1'
#
loop_
_entity.id
_entity.type
_entity.pdbx_description
1 polymer ?
#
loop_
_entity_poly.entity_id
_entity_poly.type
_entity_poly.pdbx_seq_one_letter_code
_entity_poly.pdbx_strand_id
1 'polypeptide(L)'
;MTRKFPYLFFFLLPLACSEPDVCCTVVDVGVMIEYVNENGENLFEIPEGLTENQIITYLKEDGEWVYYHGGGSGAPRGIKVTETPEGKVLWLSPSLITDAAGYSETKLIFSETDADSVRTKIESSGNITGVSEVWYNNELKWSNGPSERRFQVVK
;
A
#
# COMPACT_ATOMS: atom_id res chain seq x y z
N MET A 1 40.67 58.51 41.11
CA MET A 1 39.26 58.30 40.59
C MET A 1 39.28 57.13 39.67
N THR A 2 38.97 55.93 40.17
CA THR A 2 39.00 54.66 39.40
C THR A 2 37.56 54.27 39.06
N ARG A 3 37.22 54.37 37.77
CA ARG A 3 35.91 54.02 37.21
C ARG A 3 35.88 52.50 36.95
N LYS A 4 35.11 51.77 37.76
CA LYS A 4 34.83 50.32 37.55
C LYS A 4 33.72 50.21 36.50
N PHE A 5 34.04 49.54 35.37
CA PHE A 5 33.09 49.10 34.36
C PHE A 5 32.49 47.75 34.77
N PRO A 6 31.19 47.55 34.89
CA PRO A 6 30.61 46.24 35.09
C PRO A 6 30.54 45.50 33.76
N TYR A 7 31.16 44.35 33.65
CA TYR A 7 31.01 43.39 32.57
C TYR A 7 29.60 42.77 32.61
N LEU A 8 28.76 43.17 31.68
CA LEU A 8 27.47 42.54 31.43
C LEU A 8 27.71 41.27 30.61
N PHE A 9 27.73 40.12 31.28
CA PHE A 9 27.88 38.80 30.65
C PHE A 9 26.52 38.43 30.07
N PHE A 10 26.38 38.61 28.72
CA PHE A 10 25.17 38.22 27.98
C PHE A 10 25.24 36.71 27.78
N PHE A 11 24.48 35.95 28.56
CA PHE A 11 24.32 34.50 28.43
C PHE A 11 23.42 34.21 27.24
N LEU A 12 24.02 33.98 26.08
CA LEU A 12 23.33 33.41 24.89
C LEU A 12 23.05 31.94 25.20
N LEU A 13 21.83 31.65 25.62
CA LEU A 13 21.30 30.29 25.64
C LEU A 13 21.04 29.86 24.18
N PRO A 14 21.69 28.80 23.68
CA PRO A 14 21.29 28.20 22.41
C PRO A 14 19.93 27.54 22.64
N LEU A 15 18.87 28.09 22.05
CA LEU A 15 17.63 27.40 21.80
C LEU A 15 17.94 26.29 20.78
N ALA A 16 18.37 25.14 21.28
CA ALA A 16 18.38 23.93 20.49
C ALA A 16 16.92 23.53 20.27
N CYS A 17 16.33 23.92 19.13
CA CYS A 17 15.18 23.23 18.57
C CYS A 17 15.64 21.81 18.25
N SER A 18 15.35 20.87 19.11
CA SER A 18 15.34 19.46 18.74
C SER A 18 14.07 19.22 17.94
N GLU A 19 14.16 19.35 16.60
CA GLU A 19 13.17 18.73 15.74
C GLU A 19 13.22 17.21 16.03
N PRO A 20 12.07 16.57 16.28
CA PRO A 20 12.08 15.12 16.40
C PRO A 20 12.59 14.56 15.08
N ASP A 21 13.70 13.83 15.12
CA ASP A 21 14.23 13.07 13.99
C ASP A 21 13.15 12.04 13.57
N VAL A 22 12.27 12.42 12.65
CA VAL A 22 11.38 11.49 11.94
C VAL A 22 12.24 10.74 10.92
N CYS A 23 13.09 9.85 11.42
CA CYS A 23 14.10 9.22 10.59
C CYS A 23 13.59 8.02 9.76
N CYS A 24 12.33 7.58 9.91
CA CYS A 24 11.81 6.43 9.17
C CYS A 24 10.32 6.57 8.90
N THR A 25 9.94 6.68 7.63
CA THR A 25 8.54 6.51 7.22
C THR A 25 8.28 5.02 7.00
N VAL A 26 7.30 4.47 7.68
CA VAL A 26 6.84 3.10 7.49
C VAL A 26 5.68 3.12 6.51
N VAL A 27 5.81 2.40 5.39
CA VAL A 27 4.74 2.22 4.40
C VAL A 27 4.32 0.76 4.43
N ASP A 28 3.11 0.50 4.94
CA ASP A 28 2.51 -0.82 5.06
C ASP A 28 1.16 -0.84 4.35
N VAL A 29 1.19 -1.05 3.03
CA VAL A 29 0.01 -0.98 2.17
C VAL A 29 -0.32 -2.29 1.46
N GLY A 30 0.44 -3.37 1.69
CA GLY A 30 0.23 -4.65 1.04
C GLY A 30 -1.16 -5.23 1.31
N VAL A 31 -1.77 -5.79 0.27
CA VAL A 31 -3.06 -6.51 0.31
C VAL A 31 -2.86 -7.90 -0.26
N MET A 32 -3.39 -8.93 0.39
CA MET A 32 -3.29 -10.31 -0.05
C MET A 32 -4.63 -10.81 -0.58
N ILE A 33 -4.65 -11.30 -1.80
CA ILE A 33 -5.84 -11.82 -2.48
C ILE A 33 -5.61 -13.27 -2.84
N GLU A 34 -6.45 -14.16 -2.32
CA GLU A 34 -6.46 -15.57 -2.66
C GLU A 34 -7.52 -15.82 -3.72
N TYR A 35 -7.12 -16.28 -4.89
CA TYR A 35 -8.05 -16.65 -5.94
C TYR A 35 -8.30 -18.15 -5.91
N VAL A 36 -9.58 -18.52 -5.83
CA VAL A 36 -10.01 -19.93 -5.84
C VAL A 36 -11.06 -20.16 -6.93
N ASN A 37 -11.18 -21.39 -7.40
CA ASN A 37 -12.30 -21.79 -8.24
C ASN A 37 -13.55 -22.11 -7.40
N GLU A 38 -14.66 -22.48 -8.06
CA GLU A 38 -15.91 -22.85 -7.40
C GLU A 38 -15.79 -24.06 -6.44
N ASN A 39 -14.76 -24.88 -6.61
CA ASN A 39 -14.47 -26.03 -5.73
C ASN A 39 -13.59 -25.63 -4.52
N GLY A 40 -13.14 -24.36 -4.43
CA GLY A 40 -12.25 -23.88 -3.39
C GLY A 40 -10.77 -24.19 -3.62
N GLU A 41 -10.38 -24.63 -4.83
CA GLU A 41 -8.99 -24.90 -5.18
C GLU A 41 -8.27 -23.61 -5.55
N ASN A 42 -7.08 -23.38 -5.01
CA ASN A 42 -6.29 -22.19 -5.25
C ASN A 42 -5.80 -22.13 -6.72
N LEU A 43 -6.20 -21.07 -7.43
CA LEU A 43 -5.92 -20.91 -8.86
C LEU A 43 -4.42 -20.70 -9.16
N PHE A 44 -3.59 -20.34 -8.19
CA PHE A 44 -2.13 -20.26 -8.37
C PHE A 44 -1.41 -21.59 -8.14
N GLU A 45 -2.15 -22.64 -7.75
CA GLU A 45 -1.56 -23.94 -7.37
C GLU A 45 -2.02 -25.09 -8.27
N ILE A 46 -3.08 -24.89 -9.06
CA ILE A 46 -3.60 -25.91 -9.97
C ILE A 46 -3.00 -25.77 -11.37
N PRO A 47 -2.86 -26.89 -12.10
CA PRO A 47 -2.53 -26.86 -13.52
C PRO A 47 -3.53 -26.01 -14.32
N GLU A 48 -3.04 -25.25 -15.28
CA GLU A 48 -3.87 -24.34 -16.11
C GLU A 48 -4.59 -23.23 -15.33
N GLY A 49 -4.24 -23.04 -14.05
CA GLY A 49 -4.74 -21.94 -13.23
C GLY A 49 -4.10 -20.59 -13.57
N LEU A 50 -4.20 -19.65 -12.65
CA LEU A 50 -3.64 -18.30 -12.83
C LEU A 50 -2.12 -18.28 -12.65
N THR A 51 -1.46 -17.45 -13.44
CA THR A 51 -0.05 -17.10 -13.25
C THR A 51 0.12 -15.60 -13.11
N GLU A 52 1.14 -15.17 -12.37
CA GLU A 52 1.46 -13.75 -12.21
C GLU A 52 1.61 -13.02 -13.56
N ASN A 53 2.19 -13.68 -14.55
CA ASN A 53 2.46 -13.08 -15.86
C ASN A 53 1.21 -12.79 -16.69
N GLN A 54 0.09 -13.46 -16.42
CA GLN A 54 -1.18 -13.23 -17.07
C GLN A 54 -1.91 -11.99 -16.55
N ILE A 55 -1.55 -11.52 -15.37
CA ILE A 55 -2.25 -10.39 -14.73
C ILE A 55 -1.60 -9.08 -15.13
N ILE A 56 -2.40 -8.19 -15.74
CA ILE A 56 -1.97 -6.84 -16.09
C ILE A 56 -2.58 -5.86 -15.09
N THR A 57 -1.75 -4.93 -14.60
CA THR A 57 -2.15 -3.98 -13.57
C THR A 57 -2.17 -2.55 -14.11
N TYR A 58 -3.26 -1.85 -13.84
CA TYR A 58 -3.39 -0.41 -14.06
C TYR A 58 -3.67 0.29 -12.74
N LEU A 59 -3.14 1.49 -12.60
CA LEU A 59 -3.46 2.41 -11.51
C LEU A 59 -4.32 3.55 -12.02
N LYS A 60 -5.17 4.10 -11.17
CA LYS A 60 -5.93 5.31 -11.50
C LYS A 60 -5.17 6.53 -11.00
N GLU A 61 -4.78 7.39 -11.93
CA GLU A 61 -4.08 8.64 -11.66
C GLU A 61 -4.84 9.77 -12.37
N ASP A 62 -5.20 10.83 -11.65
CA ASP A 62 -5.96 11.98 -12.18
C ASP A 62 -7.23 11.58 -12.97
N GLY A 63 -7.88 10.48 -12.58
CA GLY A 63 -9.08 9.96 -13.22
C GLY A 63 -8.83 9.01 -14.40
N GLU A 64 -7.60 8.89 -14.90
CA GLU A 64 -7.21 8.05 -16.01
C GLU A 64 -6.56 6.73 -15.55
N TRP A 65 -6.74 5.65 -16.34
CA TRP A 65 -6.09 4.38 -16.08
C TRP A 65 -4.70 4.35 -16.72
N VAL A 66 -3.67 4.32 -15.89
CA VAL A 66 -2.27 4.29 -16.30
C VAL A 66 -1.70 2.87 -16.08
N TYR A 67 -1.06 2.32 -17.10
CA TYR A 67 -0.37 1.03 -16.97
C TYR A 67 0.69 1.12 -15.88
N TYR A 68 0.70 0.15 -14.96
CA TYR A 68 1.66 0.14 -13.87
C TYR A 68 3.07 -0.15 -14.37
N HIS A 69 3.93 0.84 -14.28
CA HIS A 69 5.38 0.72 -14.46
C HIS A 69 6.05 0.86 -13.10
N GLY A 70 6.12 -0.23 -12.36
CA GLY A 70 6.57 -0.20 -10.98
C GLY A 70 8.05 0.08 -10.82
N GLY A 71 8.33 1.00 -9.90
CA GLY A 71 9.64 1.14 -9.31
C GLY A 71 9.89 0.07 -8.24
N GLY A 72 11.09 -0.25 -8.03
CA GLY A 72 11.93 -0.76 -6.99
C GLY A 72 11.42 -1.63 -5.81
N SER A 73 10.21 -2.09 -5.73
CA SER A 73 9.67 -2.78 -4.54
C SER A 73 9.69 -4.32 -4.61
N GLY A 74 10.41 -4.90 -5.60
CA GLY A 74 10.36 -6.35 -5.81
C GLY A 74 9.06 -6.86 -6.44
N ALA A 75 8.12 -5.95 -6.77
CA ALA A 75 6.88 -6.18 -7.48
C ALA A 75 6.75 -5.18 -8.64
N PRO A 76 7.46 -5.38 -9.76
CA PRO A 76 7.57 -4.38 -10.82
C PRO A 76 6.24 -4.01 -11.51
N ARG A 77 5.21 -4.82 -11.32
CA ARG A 77 3.85 -4.56 -11.79
C ARG A 77 2.86 -4.24 -10.67
N GLY A 78 3.35 -3.88 -9.48
CA GLY A 78 2.55 -3.67 -8.28
C GLY A 78 1.93 -4.95 -7.71
N ILE A 79 2.20 -6.09 -8.32
CA ILE A 79 1.71 -7.40 -7.89
C ILE A 79 2.84 -8.41 -7.85
N LYS A 80 2.67 -9.42 -6.99
CA LYS A 80 3.56 -10.58 -6.89
C LYS A 80 2.77 -11.77 -6.36
N VAL A 81 2.90 -12.92 -6.98
CA VAL A 81 2.43 -14.18 -6.39
C VAL A 81 3.45 -14.63 -5.36
N THR A 82 3.00 -14.85 -4.13
CA THR A 82 3.86 -15.25 -3.00
C THR A 82 3.27 -16.43 -2.25
N GLU A 83 4.13 -17.26 -1.70
CA GLU A 83 3.73 -18.36 -0.81
C GLU A 83 3.51 -17.85 0.62
N THR A 84 2.43 -18.34 1.23
CA THR A 84 2.13 -18.18 2.66
C THR A 84 1.90 -19.57 3.27
N PRO A 85 1.86 -19.69 4.61
CA PRO A 85 1.52 -20.96 5.26
C PRO A 85 0.17 -21.54 4.83
N GLU A 86 -0.77 -20.69 4.40
CA GLU A 86 -2.12 -21.06 3.99
C GLU A 86 -2.26 -21.26 2.47
N GLY A 87 -1.19 -21.11 1.68
CA GLY A 87 -1.17 -21.27 0.23
C GLY A 87 -0.72 -20.01 -0.50
N LYS A 88 -0.73 -20.06 -1.83
CA LYS A 88 -0.31 -18.94 -2.67
C LYS A 88 -1.35 -17.83 -2.72
N VAL A 89 -0.88 -16.59 -2.66
CA VAL A 89 -1.71 -15.40 -2.76
C VAL A 89 -1.12 -14.42 -3.76
N LEU A 90 -1.97 -13.60 -4.36
CA LEU A 90 -1.56 -12.39 -5.04
C LEU A 90 -1.33 -11.31 -3.98
N TRP A 91 -0.08 -10.93 -3.79
CA TRP A 91 0.26 -9.74 -3.02
C TRP A 91 0.15 -8.52 -3.95
N LEU A 92 -0.67 -7.57 -3.58
CA LEU A 92 -0.91 -6.31 -4.30
C LEU A 92 -0.34 -5.15 -3.48
N SER A 93 0.47 -4.30 -4.12
CA SER A 93 0.88 -3.00 -3.61
C SER A 93 0.03 -1.92 -4.29
N PRO A 94 -0.99 -1.38 -3.64
CA PRO A 94 -1.77 -0.29 -4.20
C PRO A 94 -0.91 0.96 -4.40
N SER A 95 -1.33 1.86 -5.28
CA SER A 95 -0.72 3.18 -5.44
C SER A 95 -0.87 3.99 -4.15
N LEU A 96 0.11 4.85 -3.88
CA LEU A 96 0.00 5.89 -2.84
C LEU A 96 -0.64 7.19 -3.39
N ILE A 97 -0.90 7.26 -4.71
CA ILE A 97 -1.64 8.35 -5.32
C ILE A 97 -3.13 8.11 -5.04
N THR A 98 -3.76 9.04 -4.36
CA THR A 98 -5.15 8.92 -3.92
C THR A 98 -6.01 10.06 -4.47
N ASP A 99 -7.31 9.81 -4.55
CA ASP A 99 -8.31 10.86 -4.76
C ASP A 99 -8.43 11.78 -3.53
N ALA A 100 -9.26 12.82 -3.63
CA ALA A 100 -9.50 13.77 -2.54
C ALA A 100 -10.11 13.15 -1.27
N ALA A 101 -10.68 11.94 -1.38
CA ALA A 101 -11.25 11.20 -0.26
C ALA A 101 -10.25 10.18 0.34
N GLY A 102 -9.02 10.12 -0.18
CA GLY A 102 -7.96 9.24 0.29
C GLY A 102 -8.02 7.82 -0.29
N TYR A 103 -8.75 7.60 -1.39
CA TYR A 103 -8.82 6.30 -2.03
C TYR A 103 -7.87 6.20 -3.23
N SER A 104 -7.19 5.07 -3.31
CA SER A 104 -6.42 4.60 -4.47
C SER A 104 -7.20 3.50 -5.18
N GLU A 105 -7.17 3.48 -6.50
CA GLU A 105 -7.83 2.45 -7.31
C GLU A 105 -6.80 1.71 -8.18
N THR A 106 -6.89 0.40 -8.16
CA THR A 106 -6.09 -0.51 -8.99
C THR A 106 -7.03 -1.39 -9.80
N LYS A 107 -6.73 -1.59 -11.08
CA LYS A 107 -7.43 -2.54 -11.94
C LYS A 107 -6.52 -3.72 -12.25
N LEU A 108 -7.04 -4.92 -12.07
CA LEU A 108 -6.39 -6.18 -12.39
C LEU A 108 -7.09 -6.79 -13.61
N ILE A 109 -6.38 -7.00 -14.71
CA ILE A 109 -6.91 -7.59 -15.94
C ILE A 109 -6.34 -8.99 -16.07
N PHE A 110 -7.23 -9.98 -16.15
CA PHE A 110 -6.90 -11.40 -16.29
C PHE A 110 -7.09 -11.88 -17.74
N SER A 111 -8.04 -11.28 -18.48
CA SER A 111 -8.28 -11.51 -19.90
C SER A 111 -8.97 -10.29 -20.52
N GLU A 112 -9.30 -10.35 -21.80
CA GLU A 112 -10.03 -9.28 -22.50
C GLU A 112 -11.43 -9.01 -21.89
N THR A 113 -12.02 -10.03 -21.26
CA THR A 113 -13.38 -9.96 -20.69
C THR A 113 -13.42 -10.07 -19.17
N ASP A 114 -12.27 -10.31 -18.53
CA ASP A 114 -12.18 -10.49 -17.06
C ASP A 114 -11.24 -9.44 -16.46
N ALA A 115 -11.84 -8.48 -15.78
CA ALA A 115 -11.13 -7.43 -15.07
C ALA A 115 -11.79 -7.11 -13.74
N ASP A 116 -10.97 -6.99 -12.70
CA ASP A 116 -11.41 -6.65 -11.35
C ASP A 116 -10.87 -5.29 -10.91
N SER A 117 -11.56 -4.66 -9.98
CA SER A 117 -11.15 -3.41 -9.35
C SER A 117 -10.86 -3.62 -7.87
N VAL A 118 -9.73 -3.10 -7.43
CA VAL A 118 -9.35 -3.02 -6.01
C VAL A 118 -9.26 -1.56 -5.63
N ARG A 119 -10.08 -1.13 -4.68
CA ARG A 119 -10.06 0.22 -4.13
C ARG A 119 -9.59 0.15 -2.70
N THR A 120 -8.57 0.94 -2.35
CA THR A 120 -7.99 0.96 -1.01
C THR A 120 -8.04 2.36 -0.43
N LYS A 121 -8.41 2.48 0.83
CA LYS A 121 -8.30 3.74 1.56
C LYS A 121 -6.93 3.81 2.20
N ILE A 122 -6.16 4.83 1.83
CA ILE A 122 -4.81 5.08 2.35
C ILE A 122 -4.90 6.15 3.43
N GLU A 123 -4.37 5.85 4.60
CA GLU A 123 -4.32 6.78 5.72
C GLU A 123 -2.89 6.90 6.23
N SER A 124 -2.52 8.13 6.62
CA SER A 124 -1.22 8.41 7.23
C SER A 124 -1.41 8.97 8.63
N SER A 125 -0.70 8.42 9.58
CA SER A 125 -0.66 8.88 10.97
C SER A 125 0.79 8.96 11.44
N GLY A 126 1.27 10.19 11.69
CA GLY A 126 2.67 10.43 11.99
C GLY A 126 3.57 9.98 10.84
N ASN A 127 4.45 9.03 11.11
CA ASN A 127 5.39 8.47 10.12
C ASN A 127 4.93 7.11 9.53
N ILE A 128 3.68 6.71 9.75
CA ILE A 128 3.12 5.45 9.25
C ILE A 128 2.07 5.76 8.20
N THR A 129 2.21 5.15 7.01
CA THR A 129 1.21 5.14 5.95
C THR A 129 0.72 3.72 5.76
N GLY A 130 -0.58 3.52 5.82
CA GLY A 130 -1.20 2.21 5.74
C GLY A 130 -2.55 2.21 5.04
N VAL A 131 -3.06 1.01 4.76
CA VAL A 131 -4.41 0.78 4.24
C VAL A 131 -5.37 0.62 5.41
N SER A 132 -6.48 1.36 5.41
CA SER A 132 -7.56 1.27 6.41
C SER A 132 -8.81 0.53 5.91
N GLU A 133 -9.03 0.48 4.59
CA GLU A 133 -10.12 -0.26 3.97
C GLU A 133 -9.67 -0.86 2.64
N VAL A 134 -10.20 -2.04 2.31
CA VAL A 134 -10.02 -2.70 1.02
C VAL A 134 -11.39 -3.09 0.45
N TRP A 135 -11.67 -2.62 -0.73
CA TRP A 135 -12.86 -2.92 -1.51
C TRP A 135 -12.46 -3.68 -2.77
N TYR A 136 -13.16 -4.74 -3.08
CA TYR A 136 -12.98 -5.54 -4.29
C TYR A 136 -14.28 -5.58 -5.08
N ASN A 137 -14.27 -5.10 -6.32
CA ASN A 137 -15.46 -4.96 -7.16
C ASN A 137 -16.62 -4.27 -6.43
N ASN A 138 -16.33 -3.18 -5.70
CA ASN A 138 -17.25 -2.39 -4.87
C ASN A 138 -17.78 -3.11 -3.60
N GLU A 139 -17.29 -4.27 -3.25
CA GLU A 139 -17.61 -4.97 -2.01
C GLU A 139 -16.50 -4.76 -0.98
N LEU A 140 -16.83 -4.33 0.24
CA LEU A 140 -15.87 -4.21 1.34
C LEU A 140 -15.36 -5.59 1.74
N LYS A 141 -14.07 -5.87 1.56
CA LYS A 141 -13.44 -7.15 1.90
C LYS A 141 -12.66 -7.10 3.19
N TRP A 142 -12.10 -5.94 3.51
CA TRP A 142 -11.35 -5.77 4.74
C TRP A 142 -11.43 -4.31 5.23
N SER A 143 -11.46 -4.12 6.53
CA SER A 143 -11.35 -2.80 7.18
C SER A 143 -10.49 -2.92 8.42
N ASN A 144 -9.99 -1.80 8.91
CA ASN A 144 -9.12 -1.71 10.09
C ASN A 144 -9.51 -2.72 11.18
N GLY A 145 -8.64 -3.72 11.39
CA GLY A 145 -8.85 -4.79 12.33
C GLY A 145 -7.54 -5.53 12.65
N PRO A 146 -7.57 -6.44 13.63
CA PRO A 146 -6.38 -7.20 14.03
C PRO A 146 -5.98 -8.30 13.01
N SER A 147 -6.83 -8.58 12.01
CA SER A 147 -6.55 -9.56 10.97
C SER A 147 -5.68 -8.98 9.87
N GLU A 148 -4.88 -9.83 9.24
CA GLU A 148 -4.14 -9.47 8.03
C GLU A 148 -5.09 -8.97 6.94
N ARG A 149 -4.59 -8.09 6.07
CA ARG A 149 -5.32 -7.60 4.89
C ARG A 149 -5.39 -8.70 3.82
N ARG A 150 -6.09 -9.77 4.13
CA ARG A 150 -6.25 -10.97 3.30
C ARG A 150 -7.72 -11.29 3.12
N PHE A 151 -8.11 -11.65 1.90
CA PHE A 151 -9.45 -12.14 1.57
C PHE A 151 -9.40 -13.07 0.36
N GLN A 152 -10.47 -13.87 0.22
CA GLN A 152 -10.64 -14.82 -0.86
C GLN A 152 -11.61 -14.29 -1.92
N VAL A 153 -11.33 -14.63 -3.17
CA VAL A 153 -12.16 -14.33 -4.34
C VAL A 153 -12.38 -15.60 -5.14
N VAL A 154 -13.63 -15.91 -5.46
CA VAL A 154 -13.98 -17.03 -6.35
C VAL A 154 -13.99 -16.53 -7.80
N LYS A 155 -13.34 -17.27 -8.69
CA LYS A 155 -13.25 -17.00 -10.13
C LYS A 155 -13.58 -18.26 -10.96
#